data_8457cae77e2783fda1a50e9f5ba29abc
#
_entry.id   8457cae77e2783fda1a50e9f5ba29abc
#
_cell.length_a   1.000
_cell.length_b   1.000
_cell.length_c   1.000
_cell.angle_alpha   90.00
_cell.angle_beta   90.00
_cell.angle_gamma   90.00
#
_symmetry.space_group_name_H-M   'P 1'
#
loop_
_entity.id
_entity.type
_entity.pdbx_description
1 polymer ?
#
loop_
_entity_poly.entity_id
_entity_poly.type
_entity_poly.pdbx_seq_one_letter_code
_entity_poly.pdbx_strand_id
1 'polypeptide(L)'
;MSHEASAEFLRMQQVSVARGDTVVLHNINLTIASGEHVAILGPNGCGKSTLIKTITCECYPIFTPEMHCTLLGRERWDVSQLRKYLGVVSADLPGERTPVSKGRDVVVAGFFSASTIWPNLHITDEMRERAEEAMALMEATHLANKLVGEMSAGEQRRIMIARALVHKPSMLLLDEPSNALDIAAQRELRDALRVVAQQGTGIIMVTHHLADILPEIHRVIMMRSGRIVADGPRHELITAAQLRELFGVEVTLTERDGYWHSW
;
A
#
# COMPACT_ATOMS: atom_id res chain seq x y z
N MET A 1 8.06 -30.55 10.19
CA MET A 1 8.30 -29.10 10.04
C MET A 1 6.95 -28.43 10.21
N SER A 2 6.69 -27.91 11.40
CA SER A 2 5.45 -27.25 11.77
C SER A 2 5.37 -25.94 11.00
N HIS A 3 4.35 -25.79 10.12
CA HIS A 3 3.91 -24.48 9.65
C HIS A 3 3.45 -23.68 10.88
N GLU A 4 4.31 -22.80 11.40
CA GLU A 4 3.84 -21.71 12.23
C GLU A 4 2.86 -20.91 11.35
N ALA A 5 1.58 -20.93 11.72
CA ALA A 5 0.57 -20.15 11.05
C ALA A 5 1.02 -18.67 11.16
N SER A 6 1.38 -18.06 10.03
CA SER A 6 1.72 -16.64 9.97
C SER A 6 0.58 -15.86 10.65
N ALA A 7 0.91 -15.00 11.63
CA ALA A 7 -0.10 -14.24 12.35
C ALA A 7 -0.95 -13.43 11.37
N GLU A 8 -2.27 -13.47 11.52
CA GLU A 8 -3.19 -12.70 10.68
C GLU A 8 -2.89 -11.19 10.83
N PHE A 9 -2.62 -10.52 9.71
CA PHE A 9 -2.53 -9.07 9.68
C PHE A 9 -3.92 -8.45 9.58
N LEU A 10 -4.73 -8.92 8.63
CA LEU A 10 -6.10 -8.44 8.38
C LEU A 10 -7.06 -9.62 8.35
N ARG A 11 -8.19 -9.49 9.02
CA ARG A 11 -9.35 -10.38 8.88
C ARG A 11 -10.62 -9.57 8.73
N MET A 12 -11.31 -9.76 7.64
CA MET A 12 -12.64 -9.22 7.36
C MET A 12 -13.60 -10.39 7.08
N GLN A 13 -14.73 -10.41 7.76
CA GLN A 13 -15.81 -11.37 7.52
C GLN A 13 -17.11 -10.60 7.45
N GLN A 14 -17.84 -10.76 6.35
CA GLN A 14 -19.12 -10.10 6.07
C GLN A 14 -19.09 -8.58 6.25
N VAL A 15 -17.95 -7.95 5.91
CA VAL A 15 -17.74 -6.52 6.12
C VAL A 15 -18.41 -5.72 5.00
N SER A 16 -19.31 -4.81 5.37
CA SER A 16 -19.89 -3.80 4.47
C SER A 16 -19.55 -2.40 4.97
N VAL A 17 -19.27 -1.46 4.06
CA VAL A 17 -18.88 -0.10 4.42
C VAL A 17 -19.67 0.91 3.60
N ALA A 18 -20.21 1.94 4.26
CA ALA A 18 -20.89 3.06 3.61
C ALA A 18 -19.99 4.30 3.52
N ARG A 19 -20.22 5.12 2.50
CA ARG A 19 -19.70 6.47 2.33
C ARG A 19 -20.90 7.42 2.18
N GLY A 20 -21.17 8.20 3.22
CA GLY A 20 -22.47 8.89 3.34
C GLY A 20 -23.60 7.88 3.38
N ASP A 21 -24.61 8.08 2.56
CA ASP A 21 -25.79 7.20 2.50
C ASP A 21 -25.64 6.01 1.53
N THR A 22 -24.47 5.87 0.89
CA THR A 22 -24.24 4.84 -0.12
C THR A 22 -23.34 3.74 0.42
N VAL A 23 -23.80 2.48 0.38
CA VAL A 23 -22.96 1.31 0.66
C VAL A 23 -22.03 1.10 -0.52
N VAL A 24 -20.72 1.15 -0.26
CA VAL A 24 -19.64 1.04 -1.29
C VAL A 24 -18.97 -0.32 -1.26
N LEU A 25 -18.78 -0.90 -0.06
CA LEU A 25 -18.29 -2.27 0.08
C LEU A 25 -19.42 -3.18 0.55
N HIS A 26 -19.53 -4.33 -0.08
CA HIS A 26 -20.64 -5.26 0.14
C HIS A 26 -20.12 -6.65 0.53
N ASN A 27 -20.31 -7.02 1.78
CA ASN A 27 -20.02 -8.37 2.28
C ASN A 27 -18.60 -8.85 1.93
N ILE A 28 -17.60 -8.03 2.25
CA ILE A 28 -16.19 -8.36 2.03
C ILE A 28 -15.77 -9.46 2.99
N ASN A 29 -15.21 -10.53 2.43
CA ASN A 29 -14.53 -11.61 3.14
C ASN A 29 -13.08 -11.64 2.66
N LEU A 30 -12.13 -11.32 3.54
CA LEU A 30 -10.72 -11.17 3.20
C LEU A 30 -9.85 -11.44 4.40
N THR A 31 -8.86 -12.30 4.26
CA THR A 31 -7.80 -12.51 5.25
C THR A 31 -6.44 -12.29 4.58
N ILE A 32 -5.58 -11.50 5.20
CA ILE A 32 -4.19 -11.27 4.76
C ILE A 32 -3.28 -11.61 5.94
N ALA A 33 -2.27 -12.42 5.71
CA ALA A 33 -1.27 -12.78 6.71
C ALA A 33 -0.20 -11.69 6.85
N SER A 34 0.43 -11.60 8.02
CA SER A 34 1.59 -10.72 8.22
C SER A 34 2.75 -11.15 7.33
N GLY A 35 3.37 -10.20 6.63
CA GLY A 35 4.46 -10.46 5.69
C GLY A 35 3.99 -11.00 4.32
N GLU A 36 2.70 -11.20 4.10
CA GLU A 36 2.17 -11.64 2.80
C GLU A 36 2.24 -10.53 1.76
N HIS A 37 2.49 -10.92 0.50
CA HIS A 37 2.46 -10.01 -0.64
C HIS A 37 1.21 -10.27 -1.47
N VAL A 38 0.33 -9.26 -1.54
CA VAL A 38 -0.94 -9.35 -2.28
C VAL A 38 -1.13 -8.15 -3.20
N ALA A 39 -1.75 -8.37 -4.37
CA ALA A 39 -2.22 -7.29 -5.22
C ALA A 39 -3.75 -7.24 -5.22
N ILE A 40 -4.30 -6.04 -5.08
CA ILE A 40 -5.73 -5.79 -5.19
C ILE A 40 -5.98 -5.06 -6.51
N LEU A 41 -6.59 -5.78 -7.44
CA LEU A 41 -6.92 -5.30 -8.79
C LEU A 41 -8.40 -4.95 -8.92
N GLY A 42 -8.69 -3.94 -9.70
CA GLY A 42 -10.07 -3.62 -10.08
C GLY A 42 -10.18 -2.27 -10.78
N PRO A 43 -11.26 -2.05 -11.54
CA PRO A 43 -11.49 -0.80 -12.24
C PRO A 43 -11.64 0.38 -11.29
N ASN A 44 -11.51 1.60 -11.82
CA ASN A 44 -11.76 2.80 -11.02
C ASN A 44 -13.19 2.84 -10.52
N GLY A 45 -13.39 3.30 -9.27
CA GLY A 45 -14.70 3.35 -8.63
C GLY A 45 -15.23 2.00 -8.09
N CYS A 46 -14.48 0.89 -8.19
CA CYS A 46 -14.95 -0.41 -7.69
C CYS A 46 -14.89 -0.58 -6.15
N GLY A 47 -14.38 0.43 -5.41
CA GLY A 47 -14.32 0.40 -3.94
C GLY A 47 -12.93 0.23 -3.34
N LYS A 48 -11.85 0.15 -4.13
CA LYS A 48 -10.45 -0.02 -3.65
C LYS A 48 -10.06 1.02 -2.59
N SER A 49 -10.31 2.30 -2.85
CA SER A 49 -9.98 3.38 -1.90
C SER A 49 -10.82 3.30 -0.61
N THR A 50 -12.05 2.78 -0.67
CA THR A 50 -12.84 2.54 0.54
C THR A 50 -12.30 1.35 1.32
N LEU A 51 -11.84 0.29 0.65
CA LEU A 51 -11.16 -0.83 1.30
C LEU A 51 -9.87 -0.38 1.98
N ILE A 52 -9.03 0.43 1.31
CA ILE A 52 -7.83 1.05 1.90
C ILE A 52 -8.20 1.82 3.16
N LYS A 53 -9.20 2.73 3.09
CA LYS A 53 -9.65 3.54 4.22
C LYS A 53 -10.21 2.69 5.37
N THR A 54 -10.74 1.52 5.08
CA THR A 54 -11.17 0.58 6.13
C THR A 54 -9.96 -0.07 6.80
N ILE A 55 -8.96 -0.50 6.01
CA ILE A 55 -7.70 -1.06 6.53
C ILE A 55 -6.93 -0.02 7.36
N THR A 56 -6.95 1.26 6.96
CA THR A 56 -6.27 2.36 7.68
C THR A 56 -7.09 2.94 8.83
N CYS A 57 -8.25 2.35 9.14
CA CYS A 57 -9.18 2.80 10.19
C CYS A 57 -9.75 4.23 9.96
N GLU A 58 -9.81 4.70 8.72
CA GLU A 58 -10.44 5.97 8.33
C GLU A 58 -11.92 5.81 7.96
N CYS A 59 -12.34 4.60 7.60
CA CYS A 59 -13.73 4.21 7.40
C CYS A 59 -14.05 3.00 8.27
N TYR A 60 -15.26 2.99 8.82
CA TYR A 60 -15.70 1.91 9.71
C TYR A 60 -16.77 1.04 9.03
N PRO A 61 -16.74 -0.28 9.29
CA PRO A 61 -17.80 -1.18 8.84
C PRO A 61 -19.17 -0.82 9.41
N ILE A 62 -20.21 -1.15 8.63
CA ILE A 62 -21.58 -1.17 9.13
C ILE A 62 -21.68 -2.34 10.10
N PHE A 63 -22.10 -2.07 11.32
CA PHE A 63 -22.21 -3.11 12.33
C PHE A 63 -23.38 -4.07 12.02
N THR A 64 -23.06 -5.36 11.97
CA THR A 64 -24.03 -6.48 12.03
C THR A 64 -23.49 -7.54 12.97
N PRO A 65 -24.34 -8.39 13.59
CA PRO A 65 -23.88 -9.41 14.54
C PRO A 65 -22.85 -10.40 13.98
N GLU A 66 -22.89 -10.65 12.67
CA GLU A 66 -22.03 -11.61 11.97
C GLU A 66 -20.74 -10.98 11.43
N MET A 67 -20.64 -9.63 11.48
CA MET A 67 -19.47 -8.92 10.96
C MET A 67 -18.30 -9.03 11.92
N HIS A 68 -17.13 -9.39 11.37
CA HIS A 68 -15.85 -9.31 12.07
C HIS A 68 -14.85 -8.56 11.21
N CYS A 69 -14.17 -7.58 11.83
CA CYS A 69 -13.09 -6.83 11.19
C CYS A 69 -11.98 -6.60 12.20
N THR A 70 -10.85 -7.26 12.02
CA THR A 70 -9.69 -7.14 12.90
C THR A 70 -8.42 -6.87 12.11
N LEU A 71 -7.55 -6.07 12.70
CA LEU A 71 -6.17 -5.85 12.26
C LEU A 71 -5.25 -6.32 13.38
N LEU A 72 -4.32 -7.23 13.10
CA LEU A 72 -3.44 -7.84 14.10
C LEU A 72 -4.22 -8.32 15.32
N GLY A 73 -5.39 -8.93 15.10
CA GLY A 73 -6.27 -9.47 16.13
C GLY A 73 -7.06 -8.42 16.93
N ARG A 74 -7.02 -7.13 16.59
CA ARG A 74 -7.73 -6.06 17.28
C ARG A 74 -8.81 -5.44 16.40
N GLU A 75 -9.98 -5.17 16.97
CA GLU A 75 -11.10 -4.52 16.29
C GLU A 75 -10.94 -2.99 16.21
N ARG A 76 -10.18 -2.40 17.10
CA ARG A 76 -9.96 -0.95 17.18
C ARG A 76 -8.48 -0.62 17.34
N TRP A 77 -8.06 0.42 16.66
CA TRP A 77 -6.69 0.92 16.71
C TRP A 77 -6.65 2.42 16.97
N ASP A 78 -5.67 2.84 17.74
CA ASP A 78 -5.11 4.18 17.63
C ASP A 78 -4.31 4.22 16.33
N VAL A 79 -4.69 5.13 15.42
CA VAL A 79 -4.07 5.24 14.09
C VAL A 79 -2.56 5.48 14.19
N SER A 80 -2.10 6.23 15.19
CA SER A 80 -0.67 6.48 15.42
C SER A 80 0.09 5.21 15.81
N GLN A 81 -0.54 4.30 16.55
CA GLN A 81 0.05 3.00 16.89
C GLN A 81 -0.01 2.03 15.71
N LEU A 82 -1.08 2.05 14.91
CA LEU A 82 -1.22 1.22 13.73
C LEU A 82 -0.08 1.48 12.72
N ARG A 83 0.35 2.73 12.56
CA ARG A 83 1.44 3.12 11.66
C ARG A 83 2.80 2.52 11.98
N LYS A 84 2.99 1.96 13.17
CA LYS A 84 4.20 1.19 13.51
C LYS A 84 4.22 -0.19 12.84
N TYR A 85 3.06 -0.71 12.47
CA TYR A 85 2.89 -2.03 11.87
C TYR A 85 2.49 -1.96 10.40
N LEU A 86 1.86 -0.85 9.97
CA LEU A 86 1.37 -0.62 8.63
C LEU A 86 1.91 0.70 8.09
N GLY A 87 2.87 0.63 7.17
CA GLY A 87 3.25 1.76 6.33
C GLY A 87 2.18 2.00 5.26
N VAL A 88 1.80 3.26 5.04
CA VAL A 88 0.77 3.61 4.04
C VAL A 88 1.32 4.69 3.12
N VAL A 89 1.21 4.45 1.81
CA VAL A 89 1.59 5.40 0.77
C VAL A 89 0.41 5.59 -0.18
N SER A 90 -0.16 6.77 -0.15
CA SER A 90 -1.22 7.21 -1.07
C SER A 90 -0.67 8.10 -2.18
N ALA A 91 -1.50 8.45 -3.16
CA ALA A 91 -1.12 9.36 -4.25
C ALA A 91 -0.84 10.77 -3.73
N ASP A 92 -1.56 11.20 -2.69
CA ASP A 92 -1.47 12.56 -2.16
C ASP A 92 -0.33 12.71 -1.17
N LEU A 93 0.26 13.92 -1.13
CA LEU A 93 1.22 14.28 -0.09
C LEU A 93 0.51 14.43 1.28
N PRO A 94 1.20 14.09 2.40
CA PRO A 94 0.56 13.98 3.72
C PRO A 94 0.14 15.32 4.36
N GLY A 95 0.25 16.44 3.66
CA GLY A 95 -0.22 17.74 4.12
C GLY A 95 0.38 18.91 3.38
N GLU A 96 -0.21 20.10 3.55
CA GLU A 96 0.13 21.33 2.83
C GLU A 96 1.58 21.80 3.02
N ARG A 97 2.22 21.46 4.14
CA ARG A 97 3.61 21.85 4.43
C ARG A 97 4.65 20.88 3.87
N THR A 98 4.25 19.73 3.38
CA THR A 98 5.16 18.75 2.81
C THR A 98 5.98 19.31 1.64
N PRO A 99 5.40 20.06 0.67
CA PRO A 99 6.16 20.61 -0.45
C PRO A 99 7.32 21.54 -0.06
N VAL A 100 7.19 22.30 1.03
CA VAL A 100 8.20 23.26 1.52
C VAL A 100 9.18 22.64 2.54
N SER A 101 9.04 21.34 2.81
CA SER A 101 9.92 20.60 3.72
C SER A 101 11.02 19.89 2.95
N LYS A 102 12.18 19.69 3.60
CA LYS A 102 13.26 18.88 3.04
C LYS A 102 12.90 17.40 3.07
N GLY A 103 13.41 16.62 2.12
CA GLY A 103 13.15 15.17 2.05
C GLY A 103 13.43 14.45 3.36
N ARG A 104 14.59 14.70 3.99
CA ARG A 104 14.92 14.13 5.31
C ARG A 104 13.89 14.45 6.38
N ASP A 105 13.44 15.71 6.45
CA ASP A 105 12.50 16.14 7.47
C ASP A 105 11.14 15.47 7.30
N VAL A 106 10.71 15.28 6.05
CA VAL A 106 9.47 14.55 5.73
C VAL A 106 9.59 13.06 6.11
N VAL A 107 10.73 12.44 5.88
CA VAL A 107 10.97 11.04 6.28
C VAL A 107 10.96 10.90 7.79
N VAL A 108 11.70 11.73 8.53
CA VAL A 108 11.71 11.74 10.01
C VAL A 108 10.31 12.04 10.57
N ALA A 109 9.54 12.93 9.96
CA ALA A 109 8.16 13.23 10.38
C ALA A 109 7.22 12.00 10.34
N GLY A 110 7.61 10.95 9.61
CA GLY A 110 6.92 9.66 9.60
C GLY A 110 6.77 9.03 10.98
N PHE A 111 7.75 9.20 11.87
CA PHE A 111 7.68 8.71 13.26
C PHE A 111 6.53 9.31 14.07
N PHE A 112 6.12 10.51 13.73
CA PHE A 112 5.10 11.29 14.43
C PHE A 112 3.77 11.33 13.69
N SER A 113 3.65 10.65 12.56
CA SER A 113 2.48 10.77 11.66
C SER A 113 2.21 12.22 11.22
N ALA A 114 3.22 13.08 11.25
CA ALA A 114 3.16 14.49 10.90
C ALA A 114 3.57 14.74 9.45
N SER A 115 3.11 15.84 8.85
CA SER A 115 3.49 16.24 7.47
C SER A 115 4.90 16.85 7.39
N THR A 116 5.41 17.34 8.52
CA THR A 116 6.74 17.96 8.67
C THR A 116 7.18 17.86 10.12
N ILE A 117 8.45 18.23 10.39
CA ILE A 117 8.97 18.36 11.75
C ILE A 117 8.46 19.66 12.37
N TRP A 118 7.84 19.55 13.54
CA TRP A 118 7.42 20.68 14.35
C TRP A 118 8.41 20.92 15.48
N PRO A 119 8.60 22.18 15.97
CA PRO A 119 9.58 22.53 17.00
C PRO A 119 9.41 21.80 18.33
N ASN A 120 8.21 21.31 18.63
CA ASN A 120 7.87 20.57 19.85
C ASN A 120 8.14 19.07 19.76
N LEU A 121 8.57 18.55 18.60
CA LEU A 121 8.87 17.14 18.42
C LEU A 121 10.30 16.84 18.90
N HIS A 122 10.42 15.83 19.75
CA HIS A 122 11.72 15.34 20.19
C HIS A 122 12.25 14.29 19.23
N ILE A 123 13.27 14.64 18.44
CA ILE A 123 13.87 13.77 17.45
C ILE A 123 15.17 13.20 18.03
N THR A 124 15.20 11.87 18.19
CA THR A 124 16.39 11.15 18.66
C THR A 124 17.38 10.86 17.53
N ASP A 125 18.61 10.54 17.86
CA ASP A 125 19.60 10.12 16.87
C ASP A 125 19.19 8.81 16.21
N GLU A 126 18.59 7.86 16.95
CA GLU A 126 18.02 6.63 16.39
C GLU A 126 16.97 6.90 15.31
N MET A 127 16.10 7.90 15.52
CA MET A 127 15.12 8.28 14.50
C MET A 127 15.78 8.82 13.23
N ARG A 128 16.89 9.57 13.37
CA ARG A 128 17.65 10.08 12.24
C ARG A 128 18.32 8.93 11.47
N GLU A 129 18.98 8.02 12.18
CA GLU A 129 19.62 6.84 11.59
C GLU A 129 18.62 5.97 10.82
N ARG A 130 17.46 5.67 11.41
CA ARG A 130 16.39 4.92 10.74
C ARG A 130 15.83 5.64 9.51
N ALA A 131 15.73 6.97 9.55
CA ALA A 131 15.31 7.73 8.38
C ALA A 131 16.35 7.67 7.25
N GLU A 132 17.64 7.74 7.57
CA GLU A 132 18.72 7.56 6.58
C GLU A 132 18.71 6.13 6.00
N GLU A 133 18.52 5.09 6.83
CA GLU A 133 18.36 3.71 6.37
C GLU A 133 17.19 3.58 5.40
N ALA A 134 16.03 4.14 5.74
CA ALA A 134 14.83 4.09 4.89
C ALA A 134 15.04 4.86 3.58
N MET A 135 15.73 6.00 3.61
CA MET A 135 16.11 6.76 2.41
C MET A 135 17.09 5.98 1.53
N ALA A 136 18.08 5.33 2.13
CA ALA A 136 19.04 4.50 1.41
C ALA A 136 18.35 3.32 0.73
N LEU A 137 17.42 2.65 1.41
CA LEU A 137 16.63 1.55 0.85
C LEU A 137 15.83 1.96 -0.40
N MET A 138 15.37 3.21 -0.42
CA MET A 138 14.64 3.79 -1.55
C MET A 138 15.54 4.54 -2.55
N GLU A 139 16.88 4.40 -2.44
CA GLU A 139 17.85 5.13 -3.28
C GLU A 139 17.61 6.66 -3.29
N ALA A 140 17.14 7.22 -2.17
CA ALA A 140 16.69 8.60 -2.03
C ALA A 140 17.61 9.47 -1.16
N THR A 141 18.79 8.99 -0.75
CA THR A 141 19.70 9.72 0.15
C THR A 141 20.15 11.06 -0.42
N HIS A 142 20.32 11.15 -1.75
CA HIS A 142 20.68 12.40 -2.43
C HIS A 142 19.58 13.47 -2.36
N LEU A 143 18.33 13.09 -2.03
CA LEU A 143 17.16 13.97 -1.89
C LEU A 143 17.03 14.56 -0.47
N ALA A 144 17.89 14.18 0.47
CA ALA A 144 17.74 14.54 1.88
C ALA A 144 17.60 16.05 2.12
N ASN A 145 18.31 16.87 1.38
CA ASN A 145 18.32 18.34 1.54
C ASN A 145 17.47 19.07 0.48
N LYS A 146 16.90 18.37 -0.49
CA LYS A 146 16.03 18.93 -1.54
C LYS A 146 14.62 19.17 -0.97
N LEU A 147 13.98 20.26 -1.35
CA LEU A 147 12.57 20.50 -1.02
C LEU A 147 11.69 19.53 -1.78
N VAL A 148 10.69 18.94 -1.11
CA VAL A 148 9.79 17.94 -1.74
C VAL A 148 9.04 18.53 -2.92
N GLY A 149 8.64 19.81 -2.86
CA GLY A 149 7.98 20.49 -3.99
C GLY A 149 8.85 20.71 -5.23
N GLU A 150 10.18 20.58 -5.10
CA GLU A 150 11.14 20.69 -6.21
C GLU A 150 11.51 19.31 -6.79
N MET A 151 11.02 18.24 -6.20
CA MET A 151 11.28 16.87 -6.62
C MET A 151 10.38 16.46 -7.78
N SER A 152 10.87 15.60 -8.66
CA SER A 152 10.04 14.90 -9.63
C SER A 152 9.01 13.99 -8.92
N ALA A 153 7.97 13.58 -9.63
CA ALA A 153 6.96 12.67 -9.06
C ALA A 153 7.58 11.35 -8.54
N GLY A 154 8.57 10.80 -9.26
CA GLY A 154 9.30 9.60 -8.85
C GLY A 154 10.14 9.83 -7.58
N GLU A 155 10.86 10.96 -7.50
CA GLU A 155 11.63 11.34 -6.31
C GLU A 155 10.70 11.53 -5.09
N GLN A 156 9.57 12.22 -5.27
CA GLN A 156 8.56 12.37 -4.22
C GLN A 156 8.02 11.02 -3.75
N ARG A 157 7.72 10.11 -4.68
CA ARG A 157 7.20 8.78 -4.36
C ARG A 157 8.20 7.99 -3.51
N ARG A 158 9.49 8.01 -3.85
CA ARG A 158 10.55 7.34 -3.07
C ARG A 158 10.67 7.93 -1.66
N ILE A 159 10.59 9.25 -1.49
CA ILE A 159 10.57 9.89 -0.17
C ILE A 159 9.33 9.49 0.63
N MET A 160 8.14 9.39 0.02
CA MET A 160 6.91 8.97 0.70
C MET A 160 6.97 7.51 1.16
N ILE A 161 7.59 6.63 0.36
CA ILE A 161 7.78 5.24 0.76
C ILE A 161 8.84 5.15 1.88
N ALA A 162 9.97 5.84 1.77
CA ALA A 162 10.96 5.92 2.84
C ALA A 162 10.31 6.39 4.16
N ARG A 163 9.48 7.42 4.10
CA ARG A 163 8.70 7.91 5.26
C ARG A 163 7.78 6.83 5.85
N ALA A 164 7.16 5.99 5.03
CA ALA A 164 6.30 4.90 5.50
C ALA A 164 7.09 3.75 6.13
N LEU A 165 8.38 3.61 5.80
CA LEU A 165 9.26 2.53 6.25
C LEU A 165 10.03 2.83 7.54
N VAL A 166 10.03 4.06 8.08
CA VAL A 166 10.85 4.45 9.26
C VAL A 166 10.59 3.62 10.51
N HIS A 167 9.37 3.09 10.65
CA HIS A 167 9.00 2.20 11.74
C HIS A 167 9.37 0.73 11.50
N LYS A 168 9.93 0.38 10.33
CA LYS A 168 10.14 -1.02 9.89
C LYS A 168 8.83 -1.82 10.02
N PRO A 169 7.73 -1.35 9.37
CA PRO A 169 6.41 -1.97 9.52
C PRO A 169 6.42 -3.40 8.98
N SER A 170 5.54 -4.25 9.51
CA SER A 170 5.36 -5.61 9.00
C SER A 170 4.64 -5.66 7.65
N MET A 171 3.86 -4.60 7.34
CA MET A 171 3.12 -4.47 6.08
C MET A 171 3.27 -3.06 5.50
N LEU A 172 3.37 -2.98 4.18
CA LEU A 172 3.37 -1.73 3.41
C LEU A 172 2.17 -1.74 2.45
N LEU A 173 1.26 -0.79 2.62
CA LEU A 173 0.12 -0.58 1.72
C LEU A 173 0.46 0.53 0.74
N LEU A 174 0.35 0.23 -0.55
CA LEU A 174 0.66 1.11 -1.67
C LEU A 174 -0.61 1.31 -2.50
N ASP A 175 -1.10 2.55 -2.57
CA ASP A 175 -2.26 2.91 -3.39
C ASP A 175 -1.78 3.56 -4.68
N GLU A 176 -1.95 2.84 -5.81
CA GLU A 176 -1.57 3.28 -7.15
C GLU A 176 -0.12 3.85 -7.19
N PRO A 177 0.91 3.08 -6.76
CA PRO A 177 2.23 3.64 -6.49
C PRO A 177 2.93 4.19 -7.72
N SER A 178 2.63 3.70 -8.92
CA SER A 178 3.25 4.12 -10.19
C SER A 178 2.47 5.22 -10.92
N ASN A 179 1.32 5.63 -10.37
CA ASN A 179 0.49 6.64 -11.03
C ASN A 179 1.27 7.96 -11.22
N ALA A 180 1.13 8.57 -12.41
CA ALA A 180 1.81 9.80 -12.83
C ALA A 180 3.36 9.71 -12.93
N LEU A 181 3.95 8.51 -12.88
CA LEU A 181 5.38 8.29 -13.07
C LEU A 181 5.69 7.99 -14.54
N ASP A 182 6.83 8.48 -15.01
CA ASP A 182 7.39 8.05 -16.30
C ASP A 182 7.94 6.60 -16.21
N ILE A 183 8.28 6.04 -17.38
CA ILE A 183 8.71 4.63 -17.49
C ILE A 183 9.97 4.36 -16.66
N ALA A 184 10.92 5.30 -16.61
CA ALA A 184 12.17 5.13 -15.86
C ALA A 184 11.88 5.13 -14.35
N ALA A 185 11.12 6.10 -13.86
CA ALA A 185 10.73 6.20 -12.46
C ALA A 185 9.87 5.00 -12.00
N GLN A 186 8.98 4.47 -12.86
CA GLN A 186 8.23 3.24 -12.58
C GLN A 186 9.15 2.04 -12.37
N ARG A 187 10.19 1.90 -13.23
CA ARG A 187 11.16 0.81 -13.12
C ARG A 187 11.97 0.91 -11.83
N GLU A 188 12.56 2.09 -11.55
CA GLU A 188 13.32 2.34 -10.32
C GLU A 188 12.47 2.08 -9.07
N LEU A 189 11.20 2.51 -9.09
CA LEU A 189 10.26 2.26 -8.00
C LEU A 189 10.02 0.76 -7.77
N ARG A 190 9.77 -0.01 -8.84
CA ARG A 190 9.57 -1.46 -8.74
C ARG A 190 10.80 -2.16 -8.20
N ASP A 191 12.00 -1.79 -8.68
CA ASP A 191 13.26 -2.38 -8.22
C ASP A 191 13.47 -2.11 -6.72
N ALA A 192 13.22 -0.90 -6.23
CA ALA A 192 13.30 -0.56 -4.80
C ALA A 192 12.23 -1.32 -3.97
N LEU A 193 11.00 -1.43 -4.45
CA LEU A 193 9.94 -2.17 -3.75
C LEU A 193 10.22 -3.68 -3.66
N ARG A 194 10.90 -4.26 -4.65
CA ARG A 194 11.36 -5.65 -4.58
C ARG A 194 12.35 -5.86 -3.44
N VAL A 195 13.28 -4.92 -3.24
CA VAL A 195 14.21 -4.99 -2.10
C VAL A 195 13.44 -4.94 -0.77
N VAL A 196 12.42 -4.07 -0.65
CA VAL A 196 11.54 -4.01 0.54
C VAL A 196 10.84 -5.35 0.78
N ALA A 197 10.27 -5.96 -0.26
CA ALA A 197 9.62 -7.27 -0.17
C ALA A 197 10.58 -8.38 0.28
N GLN A 198 11.78 -8.41 -0.29
CA GLN A 198 12.82 -9.40 0.03
C GLN A 198 13.38 -9.25 1.46
N GLN A 199 13.25 -8.08 2.06
CA GLN A 199 13.60 -7.85 3.48
C GLN A 199 12.49 -8.30 4.46
N GLY A 200 11.39 -8.85 3.97
CA GLY A 200 10.32 -9.43 4.78
C GLY A 200 9.18 -8.50 5.14
N THR A 201 9.14 -7.26 4.62
CA THR A 201 7.96 -6.41 4.73
C THR A 201 6.90 -6.87 3.73
N GLY A 202 5.73 -7.31 4.21
CA GLY A 202 4.61 -7.68 3.35
C GLY A 202 4.11 -6.48 2.54
N ILE A 203 3.62 -6.72 1.33
CA ILE A 203 3.13 -5.66 0.44
C ILE A 203 1.66 -5.89 0.11
N ILE A 204 0.83 -4.89 0.40
CA ILE A 204 -0.54 -4.78 -0.13
C ILE A 204 -0.50 -3.72 -1.23
N MET A 205 -0.48 -4.17 -2.48
CA MET A 205 -0.43 -3.29 -3.64
C MET A 205 -1.82 -3.12 -4.23
N VAL A 206 -2.35 -1.92 -4.19
CA VAL A 206 -3.64 -1.59 -4.80
C VAL A 206 -3.38 -0.87 -6.10
N THR A 207 -3.80 -1.45 -7.21
CA THR A 207 -3.54 -0.88 -8.54
C THR A 207 -4.59 -1.32 -9.56
N HIS A 208 -4.64 -0.63 -10.68
CA HIS A 208 -5.33 -1.06 -11.90
C HIS A 208 -4.33 -1.37 -13.04
N HIS A 209 -3.02 -1.23 -12.78
CA HIS A 209 -1.95 -1.52 -13.73
C HIS A 209 -1.28 -2.86 -13.43
N LEU A 210 -1.31 -3.78 -14.37
CA LEU A 210 -0.68 -5.11 -14.20
C LEU A 210 0.85 -5.02 -14.05
N ALA A 211 1.47 -4.05 -14.70
CA ALA A 211 2.93 -3.84 -14.65
C ALA A 211 3.45 -3.42 -13.25
N ASP A 212 2.56 -3.01 -12.33
CA ASP A 212 2.93 -2.69 -10.95
C ASP A 212 3.12 -3.94 -10.10
N ILE A 213 2.48 -5.06 -10.49
CA ILE A 213 2.48 -6.29 -9.69
C ILE A 213 3.88 -6.88 -9.72
N LEU A 214 4.57 -6.81 -8.58
CA LEU A 214 5.92 -7.32 -8.43
C LEU A 214 5.97 -8.85 -8.58
N PRO A 215 7.10 -9.42 -9.04
CA PRO A 215 7.28 -10.87 -9.12
C PRO A 215 7.07 -11.59 -7.78
N GLU A 216 7.37 -10.93 -6.68
CA GLU A 216 7.21 -11.42 -5.30
C GLU A 216 5.74 -11.52 -4.87
N ILE A 217 4.81 -10.88 -5.57
CA ILE A 217 3.37 -10.95 -5.29
C ILE A 217 2.80 -12.19 -5.96
N HIS A 218 2.40 -13.17 -5.16
CA HIS A 218 1.87 -14.46 -5.65
C HIS A 218 0.35 -14.57 -5.56
N ARG A 219 -0.32 -13.69 -4.82
CA ARG A 219 -1.77 -13.68 -4.64
C ARG A 219 -2.38 -12.40 -5.18
N VAL A 220 -3.47 -12.56 -5.90
CA VAL A 220 -4.24 -11.45 -6.48
C VAL A 220 -5.68 -11.52 -5.98
N ILE A 221 -6.21 -10.35 -5.61
CA ILE A 221 -7.58 -10.15 -5.19
C ILE A 221 -8.23 -9.25 -6.23
N MET A 222 -9.30 -9.70 -6.87
CA MET A 222 -10.02 -8.92 -7.87
C MET A 222 -11.29 -8.31 -7.28
N MET A 223 -11.44 -7.00 -7.44
CA MET A 223 -12.60 -6.25 -6.94
C MET A 223 -13.42 -5.67 -8.08
N ARG A 224 -14.76 -5.82 -8.01
CA ARG A 224 -15.71 -5.19 -8.90
C ARG A 224 -16.98 -4.80 -8.15
N SER A 225 -17.47 -3.58 -8.36
CA SER A 225 -18.71 -3.06 -7.75
C SER A 225 -18.81 -3.30 -6.23
N GLY A 226 -17.75 -2.99 -5.51
CA GLY A 226 -17.68 -3.10 -4.04
C GLY A 226 -17.60 -4.53 -3.49
N ARG A 227 -17.29 -5.52 -4.32
CA ARG A 227 -17.20 -6.94 -3.93
C ARG A 227 -15.85 -7.53 -4.35
N ILE A 228 -15.37 -8.51 -3.61
CA ILE A 228 -14.31 -9.39 -4.07
C ILE A 228 -14.96 -10.41 -5.00
N VAL A 229 -14.52 -10.45 -6.26
CA VAL A 229 -15.06 -11.35 -7.29
C VAL A 229 -14.14 -12.54 -7.54
N ALA A 230 -12.85 -12.41 -7.23
CA ALA A 230 -11.89 -13.52 -7.26
C ALA A 230 -10.76 -13.23 -6.25
N ASP A 231 -10.20 -14.28 -5.67
CA ASP A 231 -9.08 -14.26 -4.74
C ASP A 231 -8.29 -15.57 -4.88
N GLY A 232 -7.03 -15.50 -5.26
CA GLY A 232 -6.24 -16.70 -5.51
C GLY A 232 -4.86 -16.44 -6.09
N PRO A 233 -4.19 -17.52 -6.55
CA PRO A 233 -2.86 -17.43 -7.13
C PRO A 233 -2.80 -16.51 -8.35
N ARG A 234 -1.75 -15.71 -8.43
CA ARG A 234 -1.54 -14.75 -9.53
C ARG A 234 -1.64 -15.40 -10.91
N HIS A 235 -1.04 -16.57 -11.10
CA HIS A 235 -0.99 -17.24 -12.41
C HIS A 235 -2.35 -17.79 -12.86
N GLU A 236 -3.29 -18.00 -11.93
CA GLU A 236 -4.66 -18.44 -12.25
C GLU A 236 -5.57 -17.25 -12.57
N LEU A 237 -5.34 -16.10 -11.92
CA LEU A 237 -6.20 -14.93 -12.04
C LEU A 237 -5.75 -13.93 -13.10
N ILE A 238 -4.44 -13.76 -13.35
CA ILE A 238 -3.98 -12.87 -14.41
C ILE A 238 -4.04 -13.60 -15.76
N THR A 239 -5.24 -13.74 -16.29
CA THR A 239 -5.53 -14.31 -17.61
C THR A 239 -6.36 -13.34 -18.42
N ALA A 240 -6.29 -13.43 -19.77
CA ALA A 240 -7.10 -12.57 -20.64
C ALA A 240 -8.61 -12.71 -20.36
N ALA A 241 -9.09 -13.92 -20.03
CA ALA A 241 -10.47 -14.17 -19.70
C ALA A 241 -10.91 -13.47 -18.41
N GLN A 242 -10.14 -13.61 -17.34
CA GLN A 242 -10.43 -12.99 -16.03
C GLN A 242 -10.34 -11.46 -16.10
N LEU A 243 -9.35 -10.92 -16.81
CA LEU A 243 -9.20 -9.48 -16.97
C LEU A 243 -10.30 -8.88 -17.85
N ARG A 244 -10.73 -9.60 -18.90
CA ARG A 244 -11.91 -9.21 -19.68
C ARG A 244 -13.16 -9.15 -18.81
N GLU A 245 -13.38 -10.14 -17.95
CA GLU A 245 -14.51 -10.13 -17.03
C GLU A 245 -14.40 -8.97 -16.03
N LEU A 246 -13.20 -8.71 -15.48
CA LEU A 246 -12.95 -7.67 -14.48
C LEU A 246 -13.12 -6.26 -15.04
N PHE A 247 -12.48 -5.98 -16.19
CA PHE A 247 -12.37 -4.63 -16.77
C PHE A 247 -13.37 -4.37 -17.91
N GLY A 248 -14.01 -5.40 -18.44
CA GLY A 248 -14.98 -5.27 -19.53
C GLY A 248 -14.35 -5.02 -20.91
N VAL A 249 -13.03 -5.23 -21.06
CA VAL A 249 -12.31 -5.05 -22.31
C VAL A 249 -11.46 -6.27 -22.64
N GLU A 250 -11.28 -6.57 -23.92
CA GLU A 250 -10.33 -7.59 -24.35
C GLU A 250 -8.91 -7.08 -24.17
N VAL A 251 -8.04 -7.94 -23.64
CA VAL A 251 -6.63 -7.62 -23.42
C VAL A 251 -5.76 -8.73 -23.98
N THR A 252 -4.66 -8.35 -24.60
CA THR A 252 -3.54 -9.24 -24.90
C THR A 252 -2.55 -9.17 -23.76
N LEU A 253 -2.12 -10.33 -23.27
CA LEU A 253 -1.18 -10.42 -22.13
C LEU A 253 0.16 -10.95 -22.62
N THR A 254 1.23 -10.37 -22.07
CA THR A 254 2.58 -10.90 -22.19
C THR A 254 3.24 -10.85 -20.81
N GLU A 255 3.89 -11.93 -20.43
CA GLU A 255 4.75 -11.97 -19.25
C GLU A 255 6.20 -11.88 -19.67
N ARG A 256 6.94 -10.97 -19.02
CA ARG A 256 8.39 -10.83 -19.21
C ARG A 256 9.06 -10.55 -17.88
N ASP A 257 10.07 -11.30 -17.53
CA ASP A 257 10.86 -11.15 -16.29
C ASP A 257 9.98 -11.15 -15.01
N GLY A 258 8.87 -11.90 -15.02
CA GLY A 258 7.89 -11.95 -13.93
C GLY A 258 6.92 -10.78 -13.87
N TYR A 259 6.95 -9.86 -14.82
CA TYR A 259 6.00 -8.75 -14.95
C TYR A 259 5.00 -9.01 -16.06
N TRP A 260 3.76 -8.58 -15.82
CA TRP A 260 2.68 -8.68 -16.79
C TRP A 260 2.47 -7.35 -17.52
N HIS A 261 2.34 -7.43 -18.83
CA HIS A 261 2.00 -6.30 -19.69
C HIS A 261 0.69 -6.61 -20.42
N SER A 262 -0.17 -5.59 -20.57
CA SER A 262 -1.43 -5.66 -21.28
C SER A 262 -1.56 -4.54 -22.30
N TRP A 263 -2.15 -4.82 -23.44
CA TRP A 263 -2.53 -3.86 -24.50
C TRP A 263 -3.82 -4.29 -25.18
#